data_7a7b691368fdba7f49889ca8c10ae3dc
#
_entry.id   7a7b691368fdba7f49889ca8c10ae3dc
#
_cell.length_a   1.000
_cell.length_b   1.000
_cell.length_c   1.000
_cell.angle_alpha   90.00
_cell.angle_beta   90.00
_cell.angle_gamma   90.00
#
_symmetry.space_group_name_H-M   'P 1'
#
loop_
_entity.id
_entity.type
_entity.pdbx_description
1 polymer ?
#
loop_
_entity_poly.entity_id
_entity_poly.type
_entity_poly.pdbx_seq_one_letter_code
_entity_poly.pdbx_strand_id
1 'polypeptide(L)'
;HIAADNESTSSMAINASIDAIKSSGLSKKDIDLVIVATTTPDQIFPSTACIVQNKLNIIAPAFDIQAACTGFIYAMSVADNYIRNGMSKNTLIIGSEKYSNILDWRDRSTCVLFGDGAGAVVLSADTKEGIISSHIHADGQYNDLLSVEDNHIKMKGNEVFKVAVNTLSKLVDETLDKNNMDKSSIDWLVPHQANLRIIKAAAKKLSLPLEQVVVTVDDHA
;
A
#
# COMPACT_ATOMS: atom_id res chain seq x y z
N HIS A 1 4.03 7.17 13.75
CA HIS A 1 2.92 6.66 14.58
C HIS A 1 3.24 5.28 15.12
N ILE A 2 2.83 5.00 16.35
CA ILE A 2 2.99 3.72 17.03
C ILE A 2 1.62 3.30 17.54
N ALA A 3 1.19 2.10 17.21
CA ALA A 3 -0.06 1.53 17.69
C ALA A 3 -0.02 1.32 19.20
N ALA A 4 -1.16 1.41 19.86
CA ALA A 4 -1.27 1.09 21.27
C ALA A 4 -0.98 -0.41 21.52
N ASP A 5 -0.63 -0.76 22.75
CA ASP A 5 -0.25 -2.14 23.10
C ASP A 5 -1.35 -3.17 22.78
N ASN A 6 -2.60 -2.77 22.86
CA ASN A 6 -3.78 -3.59 22.57
C ASN A 6 -4.23 -3.53 21.10
N GLU A 7 -3.56 -2.76 20.26
CA GLU A 7 -3.84 -2.73 18.83
C GLU A 7 -2.94 -3.72 18.08
N SER A 8 -3.54 -4.40 17.13
CA SER A 8 -2.88 -5.35 16.23
C SER A 8 -3.09 -4.93 14.79
N THR A 9 -2.35 -5.54 13.86
CA THR A 9 -2.51 -5.32 12.42
C THR A 9 -3.97 -5.51 12.00
N SER A 10 -4.61 -6.59 12.45
CA SER A 10 -6.02 -6.85 12.12
C SER A 10 -6.98 -5.84 12.76
N SER A 11 -6.73 -5.37 13.99
CA SER A 11 -7.61 -4.40 14.63
C SER A 11 -7.58 -3.04 13.95
N MET A 12 -6.40 -2.58 13.54
CA MET A 12 -6.26 -1.37 12.73
C MET A 12 -6.93 -1.53 11.35
N ALA A 13 -6.72 -2.69 10.70
CA ALA A 13 -7.37 -3.03 9.44
C ALA A 13 -8.89 -3.01 9.53
N ILE A 14 -9.48 -3.51 10.63
CA ILE A 14 -10.92 -3.48 10.88
C ILE A 14 -11.43 -2.03 10.96
N ASN A 15 -10.76 -1.16 11.70
CA ASN A 15 -11.15 0.23 11.86
C ASN A 15 -11.12 0.97 10.51
N ALA A 16 -10.03 0.84 9.76
CA ALA A 16 -9.91 1.41 8.42
C ALA A 16 -11.00 0.88 7.46
N SER A 17 -11.33 -0.42 7.57
CA SER A 17 -12.38 -1.05 6.76
C SER A 17 -13.77 -0.49 7.02
N ILE A 18 -14.10 -0.21 8.29
CA ILE A 18 -15.38 0.38 8.68
C ILE A 18 -15.55 1.75 8.03
N ASP A 19 -14.50 2.57 8.07
CA ASP A 19 -14.51 3.91 7.47
C ASP A 19 -14.59 3.85 5.93
N ALA A 20 -13.84 2.94 5.29
CA ALA A 20 -13.88 2.74 3.84
C ALA A 20 -15.28 2.28 3.36
N ILE A 21 -15.87 1.29 4.02
CA ILE A 21 -17.23 0.81 3.69
C ILE A 21 -18.25 1.93 3.88
N LYS A 22 -18.17 2.69 4.97
CA LYS A 22 -19.04 3.85 5.21
C LYS A 22 -18.89 4.90 4.11
N SER A 23 -17.66 5.23 3.72
CA SER A 23 -17.37 6.24 2.69
C SER A 23 -17.83 5.80 1.30
N SER A 24 -17.84 4.50 1.01
CA SER A 24 -18.33 3.97 -0.26
C SER A 24 -19.84 4.03 -0.43
N GLY A 25 -20.60 4.26 0.67
CA GLY A 25 -22.06 4.19 0.66
C GLY A 25 -22.62 2.76 0.58
N LEU A 26 -21.76 1.75 0.57
CA LEU A 26 -22.15 0.35 0.57
C LEU A 26 -22.35 -0.20 2.00
N SER A 27 -22.95 -1.38 2.07
CA SER A 27 -23.03 -2.16 3.31
C SER A 27 -21.99 -3.30 3.31
N LYS A 28 -21.73 -3.86 4.48
CA LYS A 28 -20.82 -5.02 4.61
C LYS A 28 -21.29 -6.23 3.79
N LYS A 29 -22.59 -6.35 3.49
CA LYS A 29 -23.16 -7.44 2.69
C LYS A 29 -22.88 -7.30 1.20
N ASP A 30 -22.53 -6.09 0.77
CA ASP A 30 -22.22 -5.80 -0.64
C ASP A 30 -20.76 -6.12 -0.98
N ILE A 31 -19.91 -6.34 0.01
CA ILE A 31 -18.51 -6.70 -0.17
C ILE A 31 -18.42 -8.19 -0.48
N ASP A 32 -17.83 -8.52 -1.63
CA ASP A 32 -17.72 -9.88 -2.15
C ASP A 32 -16.27 -10.38 -2.32
N LEU A 33 -15.28 -9.56 -1.91
CA LEU A 33 -13.87 -9.94 -1.81
C LEU A 33 -13.16 -9.06 -0.76
N VAL A 34 -12.29 -9.65 0.06
CA VAL A 34 -11.44 -8.93 1.03
C VAL A 34 -9.97 -9.26 0.78
N ILE A 35 -9.14 -8.24 0.55
CA ILE A 35 -7.70 -8.39 0.37
C ILE A 35 -6.98 -7.49 1.38
N VAL A 36 -6.07 -8.08 2.17
CA VAL A 36 -5.19 -7.34 3.06
C VAL A 36 -3.76 -7.39 2.55
N ALA A 37 -3.15 -6.24 2.34
CA ALA A 37 -1.73 -6.12 2.09
C ALA A 37 -1.01 -5.89 3.43
N THR A 38 -0.19 -6.85 3.84
CA THR A 38 0.59 -6.78 5.08
C THR A 38 1.84 -7.64 5.05
N THR A 39 2.90 -7.16 5.70
CA THR A 39 4.12 -7.91 6.01
C THR A 39 4.24 -8.24 7.49
N THR A 40 3.35 -7.68 8.31
CA THR A 40 3.31 -7.83 9.77
C THR A 40 1.96 -8.41 10.24
N PRO A 41 1.56 -9.60 9.72
CA PRO A 41 0.29 -10.20 10.13
C PRO A 41 0.29 -10.52 11.63
N ASP A 42 -0.89 -10.57 12.25
CA ASP A 42 -1.01 -10.95 13.66
C ASP A 42 -0.48 -12.38 13.91
N GLN A 43 -0.60 -13.23 12.91
CA GLN A 43 -0.19 -14.64 12.93
C GLN A 43 0.00 -15.17 11.50
N ILE A 44 0.69 -16.31 11.37
CA ILE A 44 0.96 -16.89 10.05
C ILE A 44 -0.33 -17.38 9.38
N PHE A 45 -1.23 -17.99 10.14
CA PHE A 45 -2.58 -18.41 9.69
C PHE A 45 -3.55 -18.48 10.88
N PRO A 46 -4.86 -18.27 10.68
CA PRO A 46 -5.47 -17.79 9.44
C PRO A 46 -4.94 -16.40 9.02
N SER A 47 -5.14 -16.04 7.75
CA SER A 47 -4.69 -14.75 7.23
C SER A 47 -5.36 -13.57 7.96
N THR A 48 -4.71 -12.42 7.95
CA THR A 48 -5.26 -11.17 8.50
C THR A 48 -6.59 -10.83 7.85
N ALA A 49 -6.72 -11.05 6.54
CA ALA A 49 -7.96 -10.85 5.80
C ALA A 49 -9.11 -11.73 6.34
N CYS A 50 -8.85 -12.99 6.69
CA CYS A 50 -9.86 -13.86 7.30
C CYS A 50 -10.29 -13.37 8.69
N ILE A 51 -9.37 -12.81 9.48
CA ILE A 51 -9.68 -12.23 10.79
C ILE A 51 -10.59 -11.01 10.60
N VAL A 52 -10.21 -10.10 9.70
CA VAL A 52 -11.01 -8.90 9.37
C VAL A 52 -12.39 -9.27 8.83
N GLN A 53 -12.45 -10.20 7.88
CA GLN A 53 -13.68 -10.70 7.28
C GLN A 53 -14.67 -11.23 8.35
N ASN A 54 -14.17 -12.06 9.26
CA ASN A 54 -14.97 -12.62 10.36
C ASN A 54 -15.46 -11.53 11.32
N LYS A 55 -14.59 -10.62 11.74
CA LYS A 55 -14.93 -9.55 12.69
C LYS A 55 -15.94 -8.56 12.11
N LEU A 56 -15.89 -8.31 10.81
CA LEU A 56 -16.86 -7.46 10.11
C LEU A 56 -18.16 -8.19 9.75
N ASN A 57 -18.24 -9.52 9.95
CA ASN A 57 -19.34 -10.37 9.49
C ASN A 57 -19.58 -10.25 7.97
N ILE A 58 -18.51 -10.20 7.20
CA ILE A 58 -18.54 -10.26 5.74
C ILE A 58 -18.50 -11.74 5.30
N ILE A 59 -19.31 -12.13 4.33
CA ILE A 59 -19.32 -13.49 3.77
C ILE A 59 -18.73 -13.39 2.35
N ALA A 60 -17.41 -13.49 2.25
CA ALA A 60 -16.67 -13.35 1.00
C ALA A 60 -15.33 -14.10 1.08
N PRO A 61 -14.73 -14.48 -0.06
CA PRO A 61 -13.32 -14.88 -0.10
C PRO A 61 -12.41 -13.81 0.55
N ALA A 62 -11.38 -14.26 1.27
CA ALA A 62 -10.46 -13.37 1.97
C ALA A 62 -9.05 -13.94 1.95
N PHE A 63 -8.04 -13.13 1.61
CA PHE A 63 -6.63 -13.52 1.60
C PHE A 63 -5.70 -12.32 1.77
N ASP A 64 -4.47 -12.62 2.22
CA ASP A 64 -3.41 -11.61 2.34
C ASP A 64 -2.51 -11.59 1.11
N ILE A 65 -1.96 -10.42 0.80
CA ILE A 65 -0.88 -10.21 -0.17
C ILE A 65 0.32 -9.63 0.57
N GLN A 66 1.50 -10.21 0.32
CA GLN A 66 2.76 -9.72 0.86
C GLN A 66 3.65 -9.24 -0.29
N ALA A 67 3.83 -7.92 -0.39
CA ALA A 67 4.76 -7.27 -1.31
C ALA A 67 5.33 -5.97 -0.69
N ALA A 68 5.57 -5.99 0.62
CA ALA A 68 6.10 -4.88 1.40
C ALA A 68 5.40 -3.54 1.07
N CYS A 69 6.15 -2.46 0.92
CA CYS A 69 5.61 -1.11 0.67
C CYS A 69 4.76 -1.00 -0.61
N THR A 70 4.88 -1.95 -1.55
CA THR A 70 4.06 -1.99 -2.77
C THR A 70 2.82 -2.90 -2.65
N GLY A 71 2.63 -3.55 -1.50
CA GLY A 71 1.55 -4.51 -1.27
C GLY A 71 0.16 -3.98 -1.61
N PHE A 72 -0.12 -2.72 -1.25
CA PHE A 72 -1.41 -2.10 -1.55
C PHE A 72 -1.65 -1.96 -3.08
N ILE A 73 -0.63 -1.61 -3.86
CA ILE A 73 -0.73 -1.52 -5.33
C ILE A 73 -0.93 -2.90 -5.95
N TYR A 74 -0.23 -3.94 -5.43
CA TYR A 74 -0.46 -5.32 -5.84
C TYR A 74 -1.89 -5.76 -5.53
N ALA A 75 -2.40 -5.45 -4.33
CA ALA A 75 -3.77 -5.75 -3.94
C ALA A 75 -4.80 -5.04 -4.85
N MET A 76 -4.56 -3.77 -5.19
CA MET A 76 -5.40 -3.04 -6.16
C MET A 76 -5.37 -3.68 -7.55
N SER A 77 -4.19 -4.06 -8.04
CA SER A 77 -4.06 -4.72 -9.34
C SER A 77 -4.79 -6.07 -9.38
N VAL A 78 -4.71 -6.86 -8.30
CA VAL A 78 -5.45 -8.11 -8.18
C VAL A 78 -6.94 -7.86 -8.14
N ALA A 79 -7.42 -6.90 -7.33
CA ALA A 79 -8.82 -6.54 -7.22
C ALA A 79 -9.41 -6.05 -8.56
N ASP A 80 -8.69 -5.19 -9.29
CA ASP A 80 -9.08 -4.72 -10.61
C ASP A 80 -9.26 -5.90 -11.59
N ASN A 81 -8.32 -6.86 -11.57
CA ASN A 81 -8.44 -8.06 -12.40
C ASN A 81 -9.64 -8.94 -11.99
N TYR A 82 -9.94 -9.10 -10.70
CA TYR A 82 -11.14 -9.82 -10.26
C TYR A 82 -12.42 -9.14 -10.74
N ILE A 83 -12.48 -7.82 -10.66
CA ILE A 83 -13.64 -7.03 -11.10
C ILE A 83 -13.79 -7.10 -12.63
N ARG A 84 -12.72 -6.87 -13.39
CA ARG A 84 -12.76 -6.93 -14.87
C ARG A 84 -13.18 -8.30 -15.41
N ASN A 85 -12.85 -9.38 -14.68
CA ASN A 85 -13.25 -10.74 -15.03
C ASN A 85 -14.61 -11.15 -14.44
N GLY A 86 -15.33 -10.25 -13.77
CA GLY A 86 -16.65 -10.52 -13.19
C GLY A 86 -16.65 -11.46 -11.98
N MET A 87 -15.47 -11.67 -11.36
CA MET A 87 -15.32 -12.54 -10.18
C MET A 87 -15.64 -11.78 -8.88
N SER A 88 -15.60 -10.47 -8.89
CA SER A 88 -15.97 -9.58 -7.79
C SER A 88 -16.67 -8.34 -8.34
N LYS A 89 -17.55 -7.73 -7.55
CA LYS A 89 -18.17 -6.43 -7.83
C LYS A 89 -17.66 -5.35 -6.90
N ASN A 90 -17.45 -5.70 -5.63
CA ASN A 90 -17.06 -4.74 -4.58
C ASN A 90 -15.97 -5.38 -3.73
N THR A 91 -14.74 -5.06 -4.01
CA THR A 91 -13.58 -5.55 -3.27
C THR A 91 -13.16 -4.56 -2.20
N LEU A 92 -13.06 -5.03 -0.97
CA LEU A 92 -12.44 -4.29 0.14
C LEU A 92 -10.93 -4.55 0.12
N ILE A 93 -10.14 -3.49 -0.08
CA ILE A 93 -8.69 -3.54 -0.15
C ILE A 93 -8.14 -2.78 1.05
N ILE A 94 -7.23 -3.40 1.79
CA ILE A 94 -6.70 -2.87 3.05
C ILE A 94 -5.17 -2.96 3.00
N GLY A 95 -4.48 -1.88 3.37
CA GLY A 95 -3.08 -1.91 3.77
C GLY A 95 -3.01 -1.74 5.27
N SER A 96 -2.31 -2.62 5.99
CA SER A 96 -2.17 -2.52 7.43
C SER A 96 -0.85 -3.09 7.90
N GLU A 97 -0.11 -2.31 8.68
CA GLU A 97 1.20 -2.70 9.19
C GLU A 97 1.39 -2.31 10.66
N LYS A 98 2.05 -3.19 11.41
CA LYS A 98 2.57 -2.90 12.75
C LYS A 98 4.08 -3.08 12.77
N TYR A 99 4.81 -2.18 12.11
CA TYR A 99 6.26 -2.23 12.01
C TYR A 99 6.97 -2.04 13.35
N SER A 100 6.32 -1.42 14.33
CA SER A 100 6.88 -1.27 15.69
C SER A 100 7.31 -2.59 16.32
N ASN A 101 6.70 -3.72 15.90
CA ASN A 101 7.04 -5.06 16.38
C ASN A 101 8.40 -5.59 15.85
N ILE A 102 8.89 -5.03 14.75
CA ILE A 102 10.11 -5.49 14.06
C ILE A 102 11.14 -4.38 13.91
N LEU A 103 11.06 -3.31 14.73
CA LEU A 103 12.05 -2.24 14.78
C LEU A 103 13.06 -2.49 15.91
N ASP A 104 14.35 -2.30 15.63
CA ASP A 104 15.34 -2.08 16.68
C ASP A 104 15.31 -0.60 17.07
N TRP A 105 14.73 -0.29 18.21
CA TRP A 105 14.59 1.09 18.70
C TRP A 105 15.92 1.79 19.00
N ARG A 106 17.03 1.07 18.98
CA ARG A 106 18.41 1.61 19.12
C ARG A 106 19.00 1.98 17.77
N ASP A 107 18.46 1.42 16.68
CA ASP A 107 18.91 1.74 15.31
C ASP A 107 18.15 2.95 14.76
N ARG A 108 18.75 4.14 14.93
CA ARG A 108 18.18 5.40 14.43
C ARG A 108 18.12 5.53 12.91
N SER A 109 18.73 4.62 12.16
CA SER A 109 18.66 4.63 10.71
C SER A 109 17.34 4.03 10.18
N THR A 110 16.64 3.26 11.01
CA THR A 110 15.38 2.59 10.65
C THR A 110 14.22 3.03 11.53
N CYS A 111 14.36 3.11 12.86
CA CYS A 111 13.24 3.35 13.78
C CYS A 111 12.52 4.70 13.60
N VAL A 112 13.13 5.66 12.89
CA VAL A 112 12.52 6.96 12.58
C VAL A 112 11.82 7.01 11.22
N LEU A 113 11.84 5.90 10.45
CA LEU A 113 11.32 5.84 9.08
C LEU A 113 10.11 4.92 8.92
N PHE A 114 9.85 4.09 9.91
CA PHE A 114 8.76 3.11 9.86
C PHE A 114 7.81 3.34 11.03
N GLY A 115 6.52 3.15 10.77
CA GLY A 115 5.48 3.31 11.77
C GLY A 115 4.36 2.28 11.59
N ASP A 116 3.35 2.40 12.43
CA ASP A 116 2.17 1.56 12.43
C ASP A 116 0.99 2.32 11.84
N GLY A 117 0.13 1.62 11.12
CA GLY A 117 -1.06 2.22 10.56
C GLY A 117 -1.85 1.31 9.65
N ALA A 118 -3.05 1.73 9.32
CA ALA A 118 -3.89 1.06 8.34
C ALA A 118 -4.70 2.06 7.51
N GLY A 119 -4.90 1.71 6.25
CA GLY A 119 -5.78 2.40 5.32
C GLY A 119 -6.57 1.40 4.49
N ALA A 120 -7.79 1.75 4.09
CA ALA A 120 -8.61 0.88 3.29
C ALA A 120 -9.40 1.66 2.22
N VAL A 121 -9.72 0.97 1.13
CA VAL A 121 -10.62 1.47 0.09
C VAL A 121 -11.58 0.37 -0.34
N VAL A 122 -12.72 0.76 -0.90
CA VAL A 122 -13.61 -0.17 -1.63
C VAL A 122 -13.47 0.13 -3.11
N LEU A 123 -13.05 -0.86 -3.87
CA LEU A 123 -13.03 -0.82 -5.33
C LEU A 123 -14.28 -1.49 -5.86
N SER A 124 -15.08 -0.77 -6.64
CA SER A 124 -16.36 -1.24 -7.17
C SER A 124 -16.37 -1.27 -8.69
N ALA A 125 -17.08 -2.25 -9.25
CA ALA A 125 -17.39 -2.28 -10.68
C ALA A 125 -18.24 -1.06 -11.06
N ASP A 126 -17.82 -0.30 -12.07
CA ASP A 126 -18.58 0.82 -12.62
C ASP A 126 -18.46 0.85 -14.14
N THR A 127 -19.35 1.56 -14.80
CA THR A 127 -19.27 1.86 -16.24
C THR A 127 -18.26 2.93 -16.57
N LYS A 128 -17.88 3.75 -15.59
CA LYS A 128 -16.80 4.74 -15.72
C LYS A 128 -15.47 4.08 -15.34
N GLU A 129 -14.47 4.29 -16.17
CA GLU A 129 -13.13 3.83 -15.91
C GLU A 129 -12.53 4.55 -14.71
N GLY A 130 -12.11 3.80 -13.69
CA GLY A 130 -11.44 4.32 -12.50
C GLY A 130 -9.94 4.01 -12.53
N ILE A 131 -9.57 2.72 -12.65
CA ILE A 131 -8.19 2.30 -12.83
C ILE A 131 -7.95 2.10 -14.33
N ILE A 132 -7.16 2.98 -14.94
CA ILE A 132 -6.82 2.89 -16.36
C ILE A 132 -5.88 1.71 -16.59
N SER A 133 -4.79 1.64 -15.84
CA SER A 133 -3.83 0.54 -15.89
C SER A 133 -3.09 0.39 -14.58
N SER A 134 -2.52 -0.79 -14.34
CA SER A 134 -1.61 -1.05 -13.22
C SER A 134 -0.32 -1.70 -13.73
N HIS A 135 0.82 -1.24 -13.22
CA HIS A 135 2.15 -1.73 -13.56
C HIS A 135 2.85 -2.15 -12.28
N ILE A 136 3.11 -3.44 -12.14
CA ILE A 136 3.77 -4.02 -10.96
C ILE A 136 5.07 -4.70 -11.38
N HIS A 137 6.12 -4.46 -10.60
CA HIS A 137 7.46 -4.98 -10.85
C HIS A 137 8.10 -5.49 -9.58
N ALA A 138 9.02 -6.44 -9.72
CA ALA A 138 9.90 -6.89 -8.66
C ALA A 138 11.30 -7.12 -9.23
N ASP A 139 12.32 -6.78 -8.44
CA ASP A 139 13.70 -7.02 -8.80
C ASP A 139 14.47 -7.60 -7.61
N GLY A 140 14.56 -8.92 -7.58
CA GLY A 140 15.20 -9.68 -6.51
C GLY A 140 16.70 -9.45 -6.35
N GLN A 141 17.36 -8.77 -7.30
CA GLN A 141 18.78 -8.44 -7.14
C GLN A 141 19.05 -7.47 -5.99
N TYR A 142 18.02 -6.75 -5.52
CA TYR A 142 18.10 -5.79 -4.42
C TYR A 142 17.64 -6.34 -3.07
N ASN A 143 17.50 -7.66 -2.94
CA ASN A 143 16.93 -8.30 -1.74
C ASN A 143 17.72 -8.00 -0.45
N ASP A 144 19.00 -7.65 -0.55
CA ASP A 144 19.88 -7.34 0.56
C ASP A 144 19.90 -5.85 0.97
N LEU A 145 19.12 -4.99 0.29
CA LEU A 145 19.08 -3.57 0.58
C LEU A 145 18.10 -3.20 1.71
N LEU A 146 17.05 -3.97 1.84
CA LEU A 146 16.02 -3.81 2.87
C LEU A 146 15.44 -5.18 3.20
N SER A 147 15.71 -5.67 4.39
CA SER A 147 15.34 -7.02 4.86
C SER A 147 14.88 -7.00 6.31
N VAL A 148 14.32 -8.11 6.76
CA VAL A 148 14.12 -8.39 8.18
C VAL A 148 15.05 -9.54 8.56
N GLU A 149 15.99 -9.26 9.45
CA GLU A 149 16.97 -10.23 9.97
C GLU A 149 16.87 -10.24 11.49
N ASP A 150 16.86 -11.42 12.09
CA ASP A 150 16.71 -11.58 13.54
C ASP A 150 15.51 -10.78 14.12
N ASN A 151 14.39 -10.80 13.41
CA ASN A 151 13.18 -10.05 13.73
C ASN A 151 13.34 -8.52 13.74
N HIS A 152 14.38 -7.97 13.11
CA HIS A 152 14.59 -6.53 13.02
C HIS A 152 14.82 -6.08 11.59
N ILE A 153 14.25 -4.93 11.25
CA ILE A 153 14.47 -4.28 9.94
C ILE A 153 15.94 -3.87 9.83
N LYS A 154 16.55 -4.23 8.71
CA LYS A 154 17.89 -3.81 8.27
C LYS A 154 17.78 -3.09 6.94
N MET A 155 18.45 -1.93 6.82
CA MET A 155 18.35 -1.10 5.61
C MET A 155 19.68 -0.45 5.22
N LYS A 156 20.05 -0.57 3.94
CA LYS A 156 21.13 0.19 3.32
C LYS A 156 20.56 1.48 2.71
N GLY A 157 20.26 2.46 3.55
CA GLY A 157 19.44 3.63 3.21
C GLY A 157 19.89 4.43 2.00
N ASN A 158 21.21 4.58 1.76
CA ASN A 158 21.74 5.31 0.60
C ASN A 158 21.46 4.59 -0.72
N GLU A 159 21.58 3.26 -0.73
CA GLU A 159 21.31 2.41 -1.89
C GLU A 159 19.81 2.36 -2.16
N VAL A 160 19.00 2.16 -1.12
CA VAL A 160 17.53 2.20 -1.20
C VAL A 160 17.07 3.54 -1.81
N PHE A 161 17.62 4.67 -1.35
CA PHE A 161 17.31 5.98 -1.90
C PHE A 161 17.55 6.06 -3.41
N LYS A 162 18.73 5.62 -3.87
CA LYS A 162 19.08 5.66 -5.31
C LYS A 162 18.16 4.79 -6.15
N VAL A 163 17.89 3.56 -5.69
CA VAL A 163 16.98 2.63 -6.37
C VAL A 163 15.57 3.22 -6.42
N ALA A 164 15.03 3.70 -5.30
CA ALA A 164 13.69 4.24 -5.21
C ALA A 164 13.47 5.43 -6.17
N VAL A 165 14.35 6.42 -6.18
CA VAL A 165 14.22 7.60 -7.07
C VAL A 165 14.28 7.19 -8.54
N ASN A 166 15.17 6.25 -8.90
CA ASN A 166 15.28 5.79 -10.28
C ASN A 166 14.05 4.99 -10.71
N THR A 167 13.57 4.10 -9.85
CA THR A 167 12.41 3.24 -10.14
C THR A 167 11.14 4.05 -10.27
N LEU A 168 10.85 4.97 -9.34
CA LEU A 168 9.67 5.83 -9.41
C LEU A 168 9.61 6.61 -10.72
N SER A 169 10.75 7.17 -11.17
CA SER A 169 10.77 7.91 -12.44
C SER A 169 10.50 7.02 -13.65
N LYS A 170 11.10 5.82 -13.68
CA LYS A 170 10.87 4.86 -14.77
C LYS A 170 9.41 4.39 -14.83
N LEU A 171 8.80 4.17 -13.65
CA LEU A 171 7.39 3.74 -13.56
C LEU A 171 6.43 4.79 -14.10
N VAL A 172 6.68 6.07 -13.83
CA VAL A 172 5.85 7.15 -14.41
C VAL A 172 6.00 7.19 -15.93
N ASP A 173 7.24 7.17 -16.44
CA ASP A 173 7.48 7.18 -17.89
C ASP A 173 6.83 5.93 -18.55
N GLU A 174 7.00 4.73 -17.98
CA GLU A 174 6.36 3.50 -18.47
C GLU A 174 4.83 3.62 -18.47
N THR A 175 4.24 4.14 -17.38
CA THR A 175 2.78 4.26 -17.26
C THR A 175 2.23 5.21 -18.32
N LEU A 176 2.88 6.32 -18.57
CA LEU A 176 2.48 7.28 -19.61
C LEU A 176 2.59 6.65 -21.00
N ASP A 177 3.73 6.02 -21.32
CA ASP A 177 3.99 5.37 -22.60
C ASP A 177 2.95 4.27 -22.90
N LYS A 178 2.66 3.42 -21.91
CA LYS A 178 1.69 2.32 -22.04
C LYS A 178 0.26 2.80 -22.27
N ASN A 179 -0.07 3.99 -21.79
CA ASN A 179 -1.41 4.57 -21.93
C ASN A 179 -1.50 5.65 -23.04
N ASN A 180 -0.42 5.88 -23.80
CA ASN A 180 -0.31 6.93 -24.79
C ASN A 180 -0.67 8.32 -24.22
N MET A 181 -0.16 8.61 -23.03
CA MET A 181 -0.41 9.85 -22.29
C MET A 181 0.87 10.67 -22.16
N ASP A 182 0.73 11.99 -22.11
CA ASP A 182 1.82 12.91 -21.84
C ASP A 182 1.89 13.28 -20.35
N LYS A 183 3.03 13.81 -19.91
CA LYS A 183 3.22 14.29 -18.53
C LYS A 183 2.20 15.39 -18.12
N SER A 184 1.74 16.16 -19.09
CA SER A 184 0.68 17.18 -18.88
C SER A 184 -0.68 16.59 -18.52
N SER A 185 -0.87 15.28 -18.71
CA SER A 185 -2.09 14.58 -18.32
C SER A 185 -2.08 14.17 -16.83
N ILE A 186 -0.97 14.39 -16.12
CA ILE A 186 -0.87 14.08 -14.70
C ILE A 186 -1.41 15.26 -13.90
N ASP A 187 -2.56 15.10 -13.25
CA ASP A 187 -3.07 16.06 -12.28
C ASP A 187 -2.34 15.91 -10.94
N TRP A 188 -2.15 14.67 -10.47
CA TRP A 188 -1.55 14.37 -9.19
C TRP A 188 -0.59 13.18 -9.24
N LEU A 189 0.57 13.33 -8.62
CA LEU A 189 1.46 12.23 -8.26
C LEU A 189 1.26 11.90 -6.77
N VAL A 190 0.85 10.66 -6.48
CA VAL A 190 0.66 10.16 -5.11
C VAL A 190 1.72 9.08 -4.84
N PRO A 191 2.94 9.45 -4.45
CA PRO A 191 4.02 8.50 -4.23
C PRO A 191 3.89 7.81 -2.88
N HIS A 192 4.59 6.69 -2.70
CA HIS A 192 4.81 6.12 -1.37
C HIS A 192 5.44 7.16 -0.42
N GLN A 193 4.87 7.31 0.77
CA GLN A 193 5.23 8.33 1.77
C GLN A 193 6.39 7.89 2.66
N ALA A 194 7.43 7.26 2.09
CA ALA A 194 8.57 6.76 2.86
C ALA A 194 9.50 7.84 3.38
N ASN A 195 9.74 8.87 2.58
CA ASN A 195 10.74 9.90 2.90
C ASN A 195 10.56 11.13 2.00
N LEU A 196 10.43 12.30 2.60
CA LEU A 196 10.28 13.57 1.87
C LEU A 196 11.41 13.83 0.85
N ARG A 197 12.63 13.38 1.15
CA ARG A 197 13.78 13.55 0.23
C ARG A 197 13.61 12.72 -1.04
N ILE A 198 13.07 11.49 -0.93
CA ILE A 198 12.77 10.63 -2.08
C ILE A 198 11.68 11.27 -2.92
N ILE A 199 10.60 11.72 -2.28
CA ILE A 199 9.45 12.36 -2.93
C ILE A 199 9.92 13.59 -3.74
N LYS A 200 10.67 14.52 -3.10
CA LYS A 200 11.22 15.71 -3.76
C LYS A 200 12.18 15.38 -4.90
N ALA A 201 13.04 14.37 -4.72
CA ALA A 201 13.97 13.95 -5.75
C ALA A 201 13.26 13.33 -6.97
N ALA A 202 12.22 12.51 -6.75
CA ALA A 202 11.38 11.95 -7.81
C ALA A 202 10.61 13.05 -8.56
N ALA A 203 9.95 13.97 -7.85
CA ALA A 203 9.24 15.09 -8.44
C ALA A 203 10.16 15.95 -9.35
N LYS A 204 11.36 16.29 -8.84
CA LYS A 204 12.37 17.03 -9.62
C LYS A 204 12.79 16.28 -10.88
N LYS A 205 13.03 14.97 -10.78
CA LYS A 205 13.45 14.16 -11.93
C LYS A 205 12.35 14.04 -12.99
N LEU A 206 11.09 14.02 -12.56
CA LEU A 206 9.91 14.00 -13.43
C LEU A 206 9.55 15.39 -13.98
N SER A 207 10.19 16.44 -13.48
CA SER A 207 9.85 17.84 -13.79
C SER A 207 8.40 18.22 -13.41
N LEU A 208 7.88 17.59 -12.34
CA LEU A 208 6.56 17.90 -11.79
C LEU A 208 6.69 18.96 -10.68
N PRO A 209 5.83 19.99 -10.67
CA PRO A 209 5.77 20.96 -9.58
C PRO A 209 5.31 20.27 -8.29
N LEU A 210 5.84 20.69 -7.14
CA LEU A 210 5.50 20.07 -5.85
C LEU A 210 4.01 20.21 -5.48
N GLU A 211 3.33 21.19 -6.03
CA GLU A 211 1.89 21.41 -5.86
C GLU A 211 1.04 20.28 -6.45
N GLN A 212 1.59 19.52 -7.40
CA GLN A 212 0.99 18.32 -7.99
C GLN A 212 1.44 17.03 -7.30
N VAL A 213 2.23 17.11 -6.23
CA VAL A 213 2.74 15.93 -5.53
C VAL A 213 2.14 15.87 -4.14
N VAL A 214 1.43 14.80 -3.85
CA VAL A 214 0.88 14.59 -2.51
C VAL A 214 2.01 14.30 -1.53
N VAL A 215 2.09 15.09 -0.47
CA VAL A 215 3.05 14.93 0.63
C VAL A 215 2.28 14.91 1.94
N THR A 216 2.28 13.76 2.61
CA THR A 216 1.62 13.54 3.90
C THR A 216 2.56 12.87 4.91
N VAL A 217 3.82 12.70 4.54
CA VAL A 217 4.82 12.02 5.38
C VAL A 217 5.02 12.73 6.72
N ASP A 218 4.85 14.05 6.78
CA ASP A 218 5.00 14.83 8.01
C ASP A 218 3.80 14.64 8.97
N ASP A 219 2.64 14.21 8.44
CA ASP A 219 1.40 14.03 9.20
C ASP A 219 1.13 12.56 9.54
N HIS A 220 1.60 11.62 8.70
CA HIS A 220 1.19 10.21 8.76
C HIS A 220 2.36 9.20 8.85
N ALA A 221 3.62 9.65 8.91
CA ALA A 221 4.76 8.76 9.08
C ALA A 221 5.24 8.64 10.54
#